data_3cbde0535995a5f97542e39edc5295fd
#
_entry.id   3cbde0535995a5f97542e39edc5295fd
#
_cell.length_a   1.000
_cell.length_b   1.000
_cell.length_c   1.000
_cell.angle_alpha   90.00
_cell.angle_beta   90.00
_cell.angle_gamma   90.00
#
_symmetry.space_group_name_H-M   'P 1'
#
loop_
_entity.id
_entity.type
_entity.pdbx_description
1 polymer ?
#
loop_
_entity_poly.entity_id
_entity_poly.type
_entity_poly.pdbx_seq_one_letter_code
_entity_poly.pdbx_strand_id
1 'polypeptide(L)'
;MSDTRPLVLVAAAELDRLLDTLTVEFVWLAECLVGDGYRLDLGSIDAPGIHYNLAGTGRLIVGNGKPIELQPHTLIVVPANSPFRIEVPSRRDPRATLKTVHWRSQANEHSAVHRFVAKDAEPVIVLICGYFHASYGSSTDLFGALKAPIIEQFEEGDQVDETFKTALTELVAREVGFGAMSAALLKQVVVAILRRSLRSMDLWVERFSLLSDPQIARAFAEMVAHPGARHSVQSLARTAFLSRSAFEARFTRVVGRPPMIILRDLRMRQAAEQLESSALTVDEIAHHAGYASRSSFVRAFRKAHGCDPTSYRRSHDEKL
;
A
#
# COMPACT_ATOMS: atom_id res chain seq x y z
N MET A 1 -29.46 -4.37 23.47
CA MET A 1 -30.04 -4.38 22.13
C MET A 1 -28.90 -3.93 21.19
N SER A 2 -28.25 -4.91 20.57
CA SER A 2 -27.13 -4.66 19.65
C SER A 2 -27.71 -4.15 18.33
N ASP A 3 -27.38 -2.92 17.98
CA ASP A 3 -27.71 -2.32 16.68
C ASP A 3 -26.86 -2.99 15.59
N THR A 4 -27.34 -4.10 15.07
CA THR A 4 -26.75 -4.82 13.94
C THR A 4 -27.16 -4.09 12.66
N ARG A 5 -26.49 -2.96 12.36
CA ARG A 5 -26.59 -2.38 11.02
C ARG A 5 -26.00 -3.37 10.02
N PRO A 6 -26.72 -3.75 8.97
CA PRO A 6 -26.14 -4.58 7.93
C PRO A 6 -24.97 -3.82 7.31
N LEU A 7 -23.76 -4.40 7.34
CA LEU A 7 -22.60 -3.94 6.59
C LEU A 7 -23.00 -3.95 5.11
N VAL A 8 -23.25 -2.79 4.55
CA VAL A 8 -23.49 -2.64 3.11
C VAL A 8 -22.11 -2.72 2.45
N LEU A 9 -21.73 -3.93 2.05
CA LEU A 9 -20.49 -4.17 1.32
C LEU A 9 -20.49 -3.44 -0.02
N VAL A 10 -19.33 -2.90 -0.42
CA VAL A 10 -19.09 -2.40 -1.77
C VAL A 10 -19.43 -3.51 -2.76
N ALA A 11 -20.16 -3.20 -3.83
CA ALA A 11 -20.49 -4.19 -4.83
C ALA A 11 -19.21 -4.75 -5.49
N ALA A 12 -19.19 -6.06 -5.78
CA ALA A 12 -18.00 -6.72 -6.34
C ALA A 12 -17.42 -5.99 -7.56
N ALA A 13 -18.28 -5.51 -8.47
CA ALA A 13 -17.84 -4.76 -9.65
C ALA A 13 -17.24 -3.38 -9.32
N GLU A 14 -17.64 -2.75 -8.23
CA GLU A 14 -17.05 -1.48 -7.77
C GLU A 14 -15.69 -1.72 -7.13
N LEU A 15 -15.57 -2.82 -6.38
CA LEU A 15 -14.31 -3.26 -5.81
C LEU A 15 -13.31 -3.65 -6.89
N ASP A 16 -13.72 -4.42 -7.91
CA ASP A 16 -12.83 -4.79 -9.03
C ASP A 16 -12.27 -3.53 -9.71
N ARG A 17 -13.11 -2.54 -9.99
CA ARG A 17 -12.65 -1.25 -10.56
C ARG A 17 -11.64 -0.53 -9.67
N LEU A 18 -11.83 -0.56 -8.35
CA LEU A 18 -10.87 0.03 -7.42
C LEU A 18 -9.56 -0.75 -7.41
N LEU A 19 -9.62 -2.07 -7.40
CA LEU A 19 -8.43 -2.93 -7.40
C LEU A 19 -7.64 -2.86 -8.70
N ASP A 20 -8.31 -2.69 -9.85
CA ASP A 20 -7.65 -2.49 -11.16
C ASP A 20 -6.77 -1.24 -11.15
N THR A 21 -7.21 -0.18 -10.48
CA THR A 21 -6.51 1.10 -10.41
C THR A 21 -5.57 1.23 -9.20
N LEU A 22 -5.49 0.19 -8.37
CA LEU A 22 -4.58 0.15 -7.23
C LEU A 22 -3.13 0.11 -7.72
N THR A 23 -2.36 1.12 -7.34
CA THR A 23 -0.91 1.15 -7.53
C THR A 23 -0.23 0.73 -6.24
N VAL A 24 0.70 -0.21 -6.34
CA VAL A 24 1.53 -0.64 -5.21
C VAL A 24 2.99 -0.43 -5.60
N GLU A 25 3.68 0.33 -4.77
CA GLU A 25 5.11 0.63 -4.91
C GLU A 25 5.82 0.12 -3.66
N PHE A 26 6.91 -0.61 -3.82
CA PHE A 26 7.71 -1.00 -2.67
C PHE A 26 8.77 0.06 -2.38
N VAL A 27 9.02 0.31 -1.09
CA VAL A 27 10.08 1.20 -0.62
C VAL A 27 11.37 0.43 -0.48
N TRP A 28 11.34 -0.69 0.22
CA TRP A 28 12.41 -1.67 0.28
C TRP A 28 11.90 -3.03 0.78
N LEU A 29 12.68 -4.07 0.48
CA LEU A 29 12.44 -5.43 0.91
C LEU A 29 13.66 -5.97 1.64
N ALA A 30 13.44 -6.80 2.67
CA ALA A 30 14.50 -7.46 3.41
C ALA A 30 14.15 -8.89 3.79
N GLU A 31 15.16 -9.75 3.79
CA GLU A 31 15.16 -10.99 4.54
C GLU A 31 15.59 -10.71 5.98
N CYS A 32 14.79 -11.12 6.96
CA CYS A 32 15.08 -10.97 8.38
C CYS A 32 15.27 -12.33 9.02
N LEU A 33 16.47 -12.58 9.53
CA LEU A 33 16.87 -13.83 10.18
C LEU A 33 17.12 -13.59 11.66
N VAL A 34 16.30 -14.17 12.54
CA VAL A 34 16.41 -14.01 13.98
C VAL A 34 16.64 -15.35 14.68
N GLY A 35 17.68 -15.42 15.48
CA GLY A 35 18.09 -16.62 16.21
C GLY A 35 17.64 -16.63 17.67
N ASP A 36 17.87 -17.74 18.34
CA ASP A 36 17.58 -17.95 19.76
C ASP A 36 18.26 -16.91 20.64
N GLY A 37 17.52 -16.25 21.52
CA GLY A 37 18.01 -15.22 22.43
C GLY A 37 18.26 -13.84 21.79
N TYR A 38 17.74 -13.60 20.57
CA TYR A 38 17.96 -12.35 19.84
C TYR A 38 16.69 -11.50 19.70
N ARG A 39 16.94 -10.19 19.56
CA ARG A 39 15.99 -9.16 19.17
C ARG A 39 16.53 -8.43 17.95
N LEU A 40 15.73 -8.34 16.90
CA LEU A 40 15.97 -7.47 15.75
C LEU A 40 15.06 -6.26 15.85
N ASP A 41 15.64 -5.07 16.03
CA ASP A 41 14.92 -3.81 16.07
C ASP A 41 14.91 -3.18 14.67
N LEU A 42 13.72 -3.03 14.11
CA LEU A 42 13.50 -2.56 12.74
C LEU A 42 13.07 -1.08 12.67
N GLY A 43 12.89 -0.41 13.82
CA GLY A 43 12.55 1.00 13.86
C GLY A 43 11.20 1.32 13.20
N SER A 44 11.09 2.51 12.63
CA SER A 44 9.90 2.96 11.90
C SER A 44 10.27 3.73 10.64
N ILE A 45 9.40 3.68 9.63
CA ILE A 45 9.48 4.42 8.37
C ILE A 45 8.11 5.06 8.12
N ASP A 46 8.10 6.16 7.34
CA ASP A 46 6.86 6.82 6.89
C ASP A 46 6.19 6.06 5.74
N ALA A 47 6.00 4.76 5.96
CA ALA A 47 5.29 3.86 5.07
C ALA A 47 4.76 2.67 5.89
N PRO A 48 3.62 2.07 5.51
CA PRO A 48 3.16 0.83 6.12
C PRO A 48 4.16 -0.30 5.84
N GLY A 49 4.37 -1.14 6.87
CA GLY A 49 5.21 -2.34 6.77
C GLY A 49 4.38 -3.58 6.48
N ILE A 50 4.91 -4.47 5.66
CA ILE A 50 4.35 -5.81 5.44
C ILE A 50 5.40 -6.85 5.82
N HIS A 51 5.01 -7.80 6.65
CA HIS A 51 5.91 -8.80 7.21
C HIS A 51 5.26 -10.16 7.12
N TYR A 52 5.97 -11.12 6.56
CA TYR A 52 5.50 -12.49 6.42
C TYR A 52 6.49 -13.46 7.06
N ASN A 53 6.01 -14.25 8.03
CA ASN A 53 6.82 -15.28 8.65
C ASN A 53 6.79 -16.56 7.82
N LEU A 54 7.91 -16.87 7.17
CA LEU A 54 8.05 -18.08 6.36
C LEU A 54 8.28 -19.33 7.22
N ALA A 55 9.00 -19.18 8.32
CA ALA A 55 9.37 -20.31 9.15
C ALA A 55 9.69 -19.90 10.58
N GLY A 56 9.41 -20.81 11.51
CA GLY A 56 9.74 -20.68 12.91
C GLY A 56 8.74 -19.87 13.74
N THR A 57 9.03 -19.73 15.02
CA THR A 57 8.15 -19.10 16.01
C THR A 57 8.88 -18.04 16.83
N GLY A 58 8.19 -16.97 17.18
CA GLY A 58 8.72 -15.87 18.00
C GLY A 58 7.66 -14.82 18.24
N ARG A 59 8.08 -13.57 18.45
CA ARG A 59 7.19 -12.46 18.79
C ARG A 59 7.50 -11.23 17.97
N LEU A 60 6.46 -10.54 17.51
CA LEU A 60 6.56 -9.20 16.95
C LEU A 60 5.89 -8.23 17.91
N ILE A 61 6.57 -7.13 18.23
CA ILE A 61 6.05 -6.08 19.09
C ILE A 61 6.04 -4.78 18.30
N VAL A 62 4.87 -4.14 18.18
CA VAL A 62 4.69 -2.83 17.54
C VAL A 62 4.58 -1.76 18.62
N GLY A 63 5.49 -0.80 18.60
CA GLY A 63 5.59 0.24 19.63
C GLY A 63 5.69 -0.34 21.03
N ASN A 64 4.77 0.10 21.90
CA ASN A 64 4.59 -0.41 23.26
C ASN A 64 3.41 -1.36 23.37
N GLY A 65 2.93 -1.91 22.25
CA GLY A 65 1.82 -2.83 22.21
C GLY A 65 2.12 -4.20 22.83
N LYS A 66 1.07 -5.01 22.93
CA LYS A 66 1.23 -6.42 23.36
C LYS A 66 2.01 -7.20 22.30
N PRO A 67 2.84 -8.18 22.73
CA PRO A 67 3.49 -9.09 21.80
C PRO A 67 2.45 -9.82 20.93
N ILE A 68 2.74 -9.89 19.63
CA ILE A 68 2.01 -10.67 18.64
C ILE A 68 2.82 -11.95 18.44
N GLU A 69 2.22 -13.09 18.73
CA GLU A 69 2.89 -14.38 18.52
C GLU A 69 3.01 -14.66 17.02
N LEU A 70 4.23 -14.93 16.59
CA LEU A 70 4.53 -15.31 15.21
C LEU A 70 4.54 -16.82 15.07
N GLN A 71 3.65 -17.33 14.25
CA GLN A 71 3.66 -18.70 13.75
C GLN A 71 4.10 -18.71 12.27
N PRO A 72 4.56 -19.84 11.72
CA PRO A 72 4.76 -19.95 10.28
C PRO A 72 3.50 -19.48 9.51
N HIS A 73 3.70 -18.85 8.37
CA HIS A 73 2.63 -18.32 7.49
C HIS A 73 1.77 -17.20 8.10
N THR A 74 2.27 -16.52 9.13
CA THR A 74 1.62 -15.31 9.67
C THR A 74 2.03 -14.09 8.86
N LEU A 75 1.04 -13.37 8.33
CA LEU A 75 1.18 -12.06 7.70
C LEU A 75 0.82 -10.97 8.69
N ILE A 76 1.64 -9.92 8.73
CA ILE A 76 1.38 -8.74 9.55
C ILE A 76 1.57 -7.49 8.70
N VAL A 77 0.58 -6.59 8.70
CA VAL A 77 0.72 -5.24 8.17
C VAL A 77 0.81 -4.26 9.33
N VAL A 78 1.93 -3.56 9.42
CA VAL A 78 2.20 -2.58 10.48
C VAL A 78 1.90 -1.17 9.97
N PRO A 79 1.23 -0.31 10.76
CA PRO A 79 0.98 1.08 10.37
C PRO A 79 2.28 1.86 10.11
N ALA A 80 2.21 2.87 9.22
CA ALA A 80 3.31 3.82 9.01
C ALA A 80 3.73 4.48 10.33
N ASN A 81 5.00 4.86 10.44
CA ASN A 81 5.59 5.51 11.62
C ASN A 81 5.47 4.73 12.94
N SER A 82 5.20 3.41 12.85
CA SER A 82 5.11 2.53 14.02
C SER A 82 6.38 1.72 14.17
N PRO A 83 7.22 2.01 15.18
CA PRO A 83 8.42 1.22 15.42
C PRO A 83 8.04 -0.21 15.80
N PHE A 84 8.79 -1.17 15.31
CA PHE A 84 8.54 -2.56 15.65
C PHE A 84 9.84 -3.36 15.78
N ARG A 85 9.75 -4.47 16.49
CA ARG A 85 10.86 -5.39 16.72
C ARG A 85 10.39 -6.83 16.69
N ILE A 86 11.30 -7.71 16.32
CA ILE A 86 11.09 -9.16 16.30
C ILE A 86 11.96 -9.74 17.42
N GLU A 87 11.39 -10.60 18.23
CA GLU A 87 12.04 -11.22 19.38
C GLU A 87 11.90 -12.75 19.32
N VAL A 88 13.01 -13.43 19.56
CA VAL A 88 13.04 -14.86 19.81
C VAL A 88 13.62 -15.06 21.22
N PRO A 89 12.75 -15.33 22.24
CA PRO A 89 13.21 -15.64 23.58
C PRO A 89 14.16 -16.85 23.58
N SER A 90 15.17 -16.83 24.44
CA SER A 90 16.08 -17.97 24.54
C SER A 90 15.33 -19.23 25.03
N ARG A 91 15.53 -20.32 24.34
CA ARG A 91 14.99 -21.63 24.74
C ARG A 91 15.63 -22.15 26.03
N ARG A 92 16.90 -21.76 26.33
CA ARG A 92 17.62 -22.18 27.54
C ARG A 92 17.20 -21.37 28.74
N ASP A 93 17.02 -20.07 28.60
CA ASP A 93 16.56 -19.15 29.64
C ASP A 93 15.61 -18.10 29.07
N PRO A 94 14.28 -18.33 29.12
CA PRO A 94 13.30 -17.39 28.59
C PRO A 94 13.28 -16.01 29.29
N ARG A 95 13.96 -15.86 30.44
CA ARG A 95 14.08 -14.58 31.16
C ARG A 95 15.40 -13.85 30.86
N ALA A 96 16.30 -14.47 30.12
CA ALA A 96 17.54 -13.84 29.73
C ALA A 96 17.33 -12.57 28.93
N THR A 97 18.18 -11.59 29.11
CA THR A 97 18.20 -10.37 28.32
C THR A 97 18.55 -10.71 26.87
N LEU A 98 17.70 -10.29 25.92
CA LEU A 98 17.92 -10.55 24.50
C LEU A 98 19.07 -9.69 23.95
N LYS A 99 19.89 -10.30 23.12
CA LYS A 99 20.91 -9.57 22.34
C LYS A 99 20.21 -8.76 21.26
N THR A 100 20.33 -7.45 21.31
CA THR A 100 19.64 -6.55 20.36
C THR A 100 20.54 -6.18 19.19
N VAL A 101 20.01 -6.35 17.98
CA VAL A 101 20.61 -5.89 16.73
C VAL A 101 19.68 -4.83 16.12
N HIS A 102 20.23 -3.68 15.76
CA HIS A 102 19.47 -2.61 15.08
C HIS A 102 19.67 -2.69 13.58
N TRP A 103 18.59 -2.62 12.81
CA TRP A 103 18.61 -2.70 11.35
C TRP A 103 19.56 -1.70 10.69
N ARG A 104 19.67 -0.48 11.25
CA ARG A 104 20.55 0.58 10.74
C ARG A 104 22.02 0.20 10.73
N SER A 105 22.45 -0.71 11.62
CA SER A 105 23.83 -1.19 11.63
C SER A 105 24.17 -2.11 10.46
N GLN A 106 23.15 -2.58 9.73
CA GLN A 106 23.29 -3.52 8.60
C GLN A 106 22.67 -2.98 7.31
N ALA A 107 21.96 -1.86 7.36
CA ALA A 107 21.35 -1.26 6.20
C ALA A 107 22.41 -0.62 5.29
N ASN A 108 22.25 -0.82 3.99
CA ASN A 108 22.96 -0.08 2.97
C ASN A 108 22.01 0.96 2.38
N GLU A 109 22.24 2.24 2.64
CA GLU A 109 21.37 3.35 2.21
C GLU A 109 21.16 3.43 0.68
N HIS A 110 22.05 2.80 -0.10
CA HIS A 110 21.98 2.78 -1.56
C HIS A 110 21.30 1.52 -2.13
N SER A 111 20.75 0.66 -1.29
CA SER A 111 20.13 -0.59 -1.72
C SER A 111 18.65 -0.62 -1.32
N ALA A 112 17.78 -0.95 -2.26
CA ALA A 112 16.38 -1.26 -1.97
C ALA A 112 16.17 -2.70 -1.43
N VAL A 113 17.26 -3.48 -1.31
CA VAL A 113 17.25 -4.87 -0.86
C VAL A 113 18.22 -5.06 0.28
N HIS A 114 17.72 -5.61 1.38
CA HIS A 114 18.48 -5.80 2.60
C HIS A 114 18.42 -7.24 3.10
N ARG A 115 19.40 -7.57 3.91
CA ARG A 115 19.39 -8.80 4.72
C ARG A 115 19.78 -8.44 6.13
N PHE A 116 18.87 -8.62 7.07
CA PHE A 116 19.09 -8.32 8.48
C PHE A 116 19.29 -9.62 9.27
N VAL A 117 20.41 -9.70 9.96
CA VAL A 117 20.82 -10.92 10.66
C VAL A 117 21.04 -10.63 12.14
N ALA A 118 20.23 -11.24 12.99
CA ALA A 118 20.32 -11.18 14.44
C ALA A 118 20.42 -12.62 14.99
N LYS A 119 21.59 -13.27 14.81
CA LYS A 119 21.82 -14.65 15.21
C LYS A 119 23.31 -14.99 15.30
N ASP A 120 23.67 -15.95 16.13
CA ASP A 120 25.02 -16.57 16.19
C ASP A 120 25.00 -17.96 15.50
N ALA A 121 23.84 -18.63 15.45
CA ALA A 121 23.65 -19.98 14.91
C ALA A 121 22.57 -19.97 13.81
N GLU A 122 21.99 -21.13 13.50
CA GLU A 122 20.87 -21.20 12.56
C GLU A 122 19.68 -20.32 13.02
N PRO A 123 18.98 -19.64 12.09
CA PRO A 123 17.85 -18.81 12.45
C PRO A 123 16.69 -19.65 12.99
N VAL A 124 16.02 -19.14 14.00
CA VAL A 124 14.78 -19.71 14.51
C VAL A 124 13.58 -19.17 13.74
N ILE A 125 13.67 -17.90 13.32
CA ILE A 125 12.65 -17.24 12.51
C ILE A 125 13.27 -16.76 11.19
N VAL A 126 12.52 -16.94 10.11
CA VAL A 126 12.80 -16.39 8.77
C VAL A 126 11.59 -15.57 8.32
N LEU A 127 11.77 -14.26 8.20
CA LEU A 127 10.72 -13.38 7.70
C LEU A 127 11.15 -12.67 6.43
N ILE A 128 10.16 -12.39 5.58
CA ILE A 128 10.26 -11.32 4.59
C ILE A 128 9.65 -10.07 5.20
N CYS A 129 10.40 -8.99 5.21
CA CYS A 129 9.99 -7.70 5.70
C CYS A 129 10.04 -6.69 4.56
N GLY A 130 9.01 -5.87 4.41
CA GLY A 130 8.99 -4.83 3.39
C GLY A 130 8.20 -3.63 3.84
N TYR A 131 8.47 -2.49 3.19
CA TYR A 131 7.66 -1.30 3.29
C TYR A 131 7.15 -0.92 1.91
N PHE A 132 5.94 -0.42 1.84
CA PHE A 132 5.27 -0.19 0.57
C PHE A 132 4.33 1.01 0.66
N HIS A 133 3.97 1.55 -0.49
CA HIS A 133 2.84 2.44 -0.65
C HIS A 133 1.78 1.75 -1.50
N ALA A 134 0.54 1.83 -1.08
CA ALA A 134 -0.58 1.33 -1.86
C ALA A 134 -1.62 2.43 -1.98
N SER A 135 -1.83 2.94 -3.18
CA SER A 135 -2.68 4.10 -3.41
C SER A 135 -3.67 3.89 -4.55
N TYR A 136 -4.82 4.50 -4.39
CA TYR A 136 -5.78 4.73 -5.46
C TYR A 136 -5.53 6.12 -6.05
N GLY A 137 -5.10 6.17 -7.31
CA GLY A 137 -4.62 7.42 -7.86
C GLY A 137 -3.38 7.93 -7.10
N SER A 138 -2.98 9.18 -7.33
CA SER A 138 -1.73 9.73 -6.76
C SER A 138 -1.82 10.21 -5.32
N SER A 139 -2.96 10.06 -4.63
CA SER A 139 -3.16 10.82 -3.40
C SER A 139 -3.97 10.13 -2.29
N THR A 140 -4.50 8.95 -2.52
CA THR A 140 -5.28 8.24 -1.50
C THR A 140 -4.54 6.98 -1.08
N ASP A 141 -3.74 7.09 -0.04
CA ASP A 141 -3.04 5.96 0.56
C ASP A 141 -4.07 5.02 1.22
N LEU A 142 -4.07 3.76 0.77
CA LEU A 142 -4.98 2.74 1.26
C LEU A 142 -4.73 2.42 2.74
N PHE A 143 -3.49 2.44 3.17
CA PHE A 143 -3.06 2.06 4.53
C PHE A 143 -2.73 3.27 5.42
N GLY A 144 -2.79 4.49 4.90
CA GLY A 144 -2.44 5.70 5.65
C GLY A 144 -3.32 5.99 6.86
N ALA A 145 -4.56 5.45 6.88
CA ALA A 145 -5.47 5.54 8.02
C ALA A 145 -5.31 4.38 9.02
N LEU A 146 -4.44 3.41 8.75
CA LEU A 146 -4.22 2.25 9.61
C LEU A 146 -3.64 2.69 10.95
N LYS A 147 -4.31 2.35 12.06
CA LYS A 147 -3.89 2.72 13.43
C LYS A 147 -3.43 1.53 14.28
N ALA A 148 -3.73 0.33 13.84
CA ALA A 148 -3.36 -0.90 14.53
C ALA A 148 -2.94 -1.95 13.51
N PRO A 149 -2.04 -2.88 13.85
CA PRO A 149 -1.60 -3.93 12.94
C PRO A 149 -2.76 -4.78 12.43
N ILE A 150 -2.67 -5.21 11.18
CA ILE A 150 -3.48 -6.28 10.60
C ILE A 150 -2.69 -7.56 10.76
N ILE A 151 -3.32 -8.62 11.24
CA ILE A 151 -2.68 -9.93 11.45
C ILE A 151 -3.57 -10.96 10.77
N GLU A 152 -2.98 -11.71 9.84
CA GLU A 152 -3.66 -12.77 9.12
C GLU A 152 -2.82 -14.04 9.15
N GLN A 153 -3.48 -15.18 9.39
CA GLN A 153 -2.86 -16.50 9.34
C GLN A 153 -3.23 -17.16 8.02
N PHE A 154 -2.22 -17.63 7.30
CA PHE A 154 -2.38 -18.40 6.07
C PHE A 154 -1.97 -19.85 6.29
N GLU A 155 -2.33 -20.72 5.37
CA GLU A 155 -1.87 -22.09 5.35
C GLU A 155 -0.65 -22.23 4.42
N GLU A 156 0.16 -23.24 4.65
CA GLU A 156 1.25 -23.59 3.75
C GLU A 156 0.71 -23.92 2.36
N GLY A 157 1.30 -23.30 1.32
CA GLY A 157 0.85 -23.48 -0.07
C GLY A 157 -0.32 -22.59 -0.49
N ASP A 158 -0.87 -21.77 0.40
CA ASP A 158 -1.80 -20.70 0.00
C ASP A 158 -1.14 -19.77 -1.03
N GLN A 159 -1.96 -19.17 -1.91
CA GLN A 159 -1.47 -18.23 -2.93
C GLN A 159 -0.58 -17.11 -2.34
N VAL A 160 -0.89 -16.63 -1.15
CA VAL A 160 -0.10 -15.60 -0.46
C VAL A 160 1.25 -16.17 0.00
N ASP A 161 1.26 -17.39 0.53
CA ASP A 161 2.47 -18.09 0.95
C ASP A 161 3.42 -18.31 -0.25
N GLU A 162 2.92 -18.82 -1.36
CA GLU A 162 3.69 -19.02 -2.59
C GLU A 162 4.20 -17.67 -3.17
N THR A 163 3.41 -16.62 -3.07
CA THR A 163 3.83 -15.28 -3.51
C THR A 163 5.01 -14.77 -2.68
N PHE A 164 5.01 -14.97 -1.37
CA PHE A 164 6.14 -14.56 -0.52
C PHE A 164 7.37 -15.46 -0.71
N LYS A 165 7.22 -16.76 -0.95
CA LYS A 165 8.33 -17.63 -1.33
C LYS A 165 8.98 -17.18 -2.64
N THR A 166 8.17 -16.80 -3.63
CA THR A 166 8.65 -16.20 -4.88
C THR A 166 9.37 -14.88 -4.62
N ALA A 167 8.81 -14.01 -3.79
CA ALA A 167 9.44 -12.74 -3.43
C ALA A 167 10.80 -12.94 -2.75
N LEU A 168 10.95 -13.98 -1.91
CA LEU A 168 12.25 -14.33 -1.33
C LEU A 168 13.26 -14.78 -2.39
N THR A 169 12.82 -15.60 -3.36
CA THR A 169 13.66 -16.05 -4.46
C THR A 169 14.17 -14.87 -5.29
N GLU A 170 13.29 -13.93 -5.65
CA GLU A 170 13.63 -12.71 -6.36
C GLU A 170 14.61 -11.83 -5.54
N LEU A 171 14.37 -11.72 -4.23
CA LEU A 171 15.21 -10.95 -3.32
C LEU A 171 16.64 -11.49 -3.23
N VAL A 172 16.79 -12.81 -3.31
CA VAL A 172 18.10 -13.49 -3.29
C VAL A 172 18.78 -13.38 -4.65
N ALA A 173 18.05 -13.58 -5.75
CA ALA A 173 18.57 -13.58 -7.12
C ALA A 173 19.04 -12.17 -7.57
N ARG A 174 18.34 -11.12 -7.17
CA ARG A 174 18.63 -9.72 -7.53
C ARG A 174 18.78 -9.47 -9.02
N GLU A 175 17.92 -10.09 -9.83
CA GLU A 175 17.97 -9.99 -11.27
C GLU A 175 17.44 -8.63 -11.78
N VAL A 176 17.70 -8.36 -13.05
CA VAL A 176 17.15 -7.16 -13.73
C VAL A 176 15.63 -7.23 -13.69
N GLY A 177 14.99 -6.11 -13.29
CA GLY A 177 13.52 -6.06 -13.14
C GLY A 177 13.02 -6.41 -11.74
N PHE A 178 13.91 -6.69 -10.78
CA PHE A 178 13.54 -6.98 -9.37
C PHE A 178 12.49 -6.01 -8.82
N GLY A 179 12.64 -4.71 -9.08
CA GLY A 179 11.71 -3.68 -8.60
C GLY A 179 10.29 -3.86 -9.13
N ALA A 180 10.16 -4.10 -10.42
CA ALA A 180 8.87 -4.32 -11.07
C ALA A 180 8.23 -5.63 -10.60
N MET A 181 9.01 -6.69 -10.47
CA MET A 181 8.55 -7.98 -9.96
C MET A 181 8.06 -7.87 -8.51
N SER A 182 8.84 -7.24 -7.63
CA SER A 182 8.47 -7.04 -6.23
C SER A 182 7.19 -6.23 -6.07
N ALA A 183 7.00 -5.17 -6.88
CA ALA A 183 5.78 -4.38 -6.88
C ALA A 183 4.56 -5.20 -7.33
N ALA A 184 4.71 -6.05 -8.34
CA ALA A 184 3.65 -6.94 -8.82
C ALA A 184 3.27 -7.99 -7.76
N LEU A 185 4.26 -8.62 -7.12
CA LEU A 185 4.04 -9.59 -6.04
C LEU A 185 3.35 -8.93 -4.84
N LEU A 186 3.77 -7.73 -4.43
CA LEU A 186 3.12 -6.99 -3.36
C LEU A 186 1.68 -6.60 -3.72
N LYS A 187 1.42 -6.18 -4.96
CA LYS A 187 0.04 -5.90 -5.42
C LYS A 187 -0.82 -7.15 -5.31
N GLN A 188 -0.31 -8.31 -5.71
CA GLN A 188 -1.01 -9.59 -5.59
C GLN A 188 -1.37 -9.89 -4.12
N VAL A 189 -0.43 -9.70 -3.19
CA VAL A 189 -0.65 -9.91 -1.75
C VAL A 189 -1.70 -8.94 -1.21
N VAL A 190 -1.60 -7.64 -1.53
CA VAL A 190 -2.58 -6.63 -1.09
C VAL A 190 -3.99 -6.97 -1.59
N VAL A 191 -4.12 -7.37 -2.85
CA VAL A 191 -5.41 -7.80 -3.42
C VAL A 191 -5.95 -9.05 -2.69
N ALA A 192 -5.08 -10.04 -2.40
CA ALA A 192 -5.47 -11.26 -1.69
C ALA A 192 -5.96 -10.98 -0.26
N ILE A 193 -5.26 -10.11 0.47
CA ILE A 193 -5.66 -9.66 1.81
C ILE A 193 -7.03 -8.97 1.76
N LEU A 194 -7.23 -8.04 0.82
CA LEU A 194 -8.50 -7.34 0.66
C LEU A 194 -9.65 -8.30 0.34
N ARG A 195 -9.44 -9.25 -0.59
CA ARG A 195 -10.43 -10.28 -0.92
C ARG A 195 -10.78 -11.16 0.27
N ARG A 196 -9.78 -11.60 1.03
CA ARG A 196 -9.98 -12.43 2.23
C ARG A 196 -10.82 -11.69 3.26
N SER A 197 -10.47 -10.47 3.55
CA SER A 197 -11.15 -9.60 4.50
C SER A 197 -12.61 -9.35 4.14
N LEU A 198 -12.90 -9.17 2.87
CA LEU A 198 -14.28 -9.00 2.38
C LEU A 198 -15.12 -10.27 2.54
N ARG A 199 -14.49 -11.46 2.54
CA ARG A 199 -15.18 -12.74 2.72
C ARG A 199 -15.41 -13.08 4.19
N SER A 200 -14.48 -12.72 5.07
CA SER A 200 -14.50 -13.11 6.49
C SER A 200 -15.36 -12.19 7.36
N MET A 201 -15.91 -11.10 6.81
CA MET A 201 -16.59 -10.04 7.58
C MET A 201 -15.74 -9.52 8.76
N ASP A 202 -14.42 -9.64 8.64
CA ASP A 202 -13.50 -9.20 9.67
C ASP A 202 -13.46 -7.68 9.78
N LEU A 203 -13.51 -7.20 11.01
CA LEU A 203 -13.63 -5.79 11.41
C LEU A 203 -12.51 -4.86 10.88
N TRP A 204 -11.46 -5.38 10.24
CA TRP A 204 -10.40 -4.52 9.75
C TRP A 204 -10.71 -3.84 8.40
N VAL A 205 -11.68 -4.35 7.60
CA VAL A 205 -12.21 -3.61 6.44
C VAL A 205 -12.81 -2.29 6.86
N GLU A 206 -13.40 -2.21 8.04
CA GLU A 206 -13.90 -0.95 8.62
C GLU A 206 -12.76 0.07 8.85
N ARG A 207 -11.52 -0.38 8.91
CA ARG A 207 -10.34 0.49 9.03
C ARG A 207 -9.97 1.17 7.72
N PHE A 208 -10.44 0.65 6.59
CA PHE A 208 -10.33 1.32 5.29
C PHE A 208 -11.58 2.17 5.07
N SER A 209 -11.51 3.43 5.46
CA SER A 209 -12.64 4.35 5.42
C SER A 209 -13.36 4.39 4.06
N LEU A 210 -12.61 4.21 2.97
CA LEU A 210 -13.19 4.19 1.61
C LEU A 210 -14.01 2.92 1.36
N LEU A 211 -13.51 1.75 1.76
CA LEU A 211 -14.20 0.47 1.53
C LEU A 211 -15.37 0.28 2.48
N SER A 212 -15.38 0.95 3.63
CA SER A 212 -16.49 0.94 4.58
C SER A 212 -17.64 1.88 4.21
N ASP A 213 -17.48 2.69 3.15
CA ASP A 213 -18.51 3.62 2.67
C ASP A 213 -18.85 3.37 1.18
N PRO A 214 -19.78 2.44 0.88
CA PRO A 214 -20.10 2.02 -0.49
C PRO A 214 -20.56 3.17 -1.39
N GLN A 215 -21.24 4.19 -0.84
CA GLN A 215 -21.70 5.33 -1.62
C GLN A 215 -20.51 6.21 -2.07
N ILE A 216 -19.56 6.44 -1.17
CA ILE A 216 -18.34 7.19 -1.50
C ILE A 216 -17.41 6.34 -2.38
N ALA A 217 -17.26 5.05 -2.08
CA ALA A 217 -16.46 4.12 -2.90
C ALA A 217 -16.93 4.11 -4.37
N ARG A 218 -18.24 4.08 -4.61
CA ARG A 218 -18.83 4.14 -5.97
C ARG A 218 -18.43 5.42 -6.70
N ALA A 219 -18.61 6.59 -6.09
CA ALA A 219 -18.25 7.85 -6.72
C ALA A 219 -16.73 7.96 -6.93
N PHE A 220 -15.94 7.46 -6.00
CA PHE A 220 -14.49 7.42 -6.11
C PHE A 220 -14.02 6.48 -7.23
N ALA A 221 -14.61 5.28 -7.35
CA ALA A 221 -14.33 4.34 -8.42
C ALA A 221 -14.61 4.94 -9.81
N GLU A 222 -15.71 5.68 -9.94
CA GLU A 222 -16.06 6.40 -11.18
C GLU A 222 -15.02 7.49 -11.53
N MET A 223 -14.56 8.24 -10.52
CA MET A 223 -13.49 9.25 -10.71
C MET A 223 -12.17 8.62 -11.17
N VAL A 224 -11.82 7.48 -10.61
CA VAL A 224 -10.56 6.76 -10.91
C VAL A 224 -10.62 6.09 -12.28
N ALA A 225 -11.75 5.46 -12.62
CA ALA A 225 -11.93 4.79 -13.91
C ALA A 225 -11.99 5.79 -15.10
N HIS A 226 -12.57 6.96 -14.89
CA HIS A 226 -12.78 7.96 -15.93
C HIS A 226 -12.37 9.37 -15.52
N PRO A 227 -11.07 9.63 -15.17
CA PRO A 227 -10.66 10.93 -14.63
C PRO A 227 -10.95 12.09 -15.60
N GLY A 228 -10.80 11.88 -16.92
CA GLY A 228 -11.03 12.86 -17.97
C GLY A 228 -12.51 13.19 -18.23
N ALA A 229 -13.45 12.39 -17.71
CA ALA A 229 -14.87 12.65 -17.91
C ALA A 229 -15.32 13.97 -17.26
N ARG A 230 -16.45 14.53 -17.73
CA ARG A 230 -17.01 15.79 -17.22
C ARG A 230 -17.65 15.62 -15.85
N HIS A 231 -16.83 15.27 -14.85
CA HIS A 231 -17.28 15.19 -13.46
C HIS A 231 -17.51 16.57 -12.86
N SER A 232 -18.54 16.66 -12.06
CA SER A 232 -18.83 17.77 -11.16
C SER A 232 -19.21 17.21 -9.79
N VAL A 233 -19.15 18.02 -8.74
CA VAL A 233 -19.65 17.60 -7.42
C VAL A 233 -21.08 17.08 -7.50
N GLN A 234 -21.91 17.72 -8.32
CA GLN A 234 -23.32 17.31 -8.53
C GLN A 234 -23.46 15.96 -9.23
N SER A 235 -22.64 15.68 -10.26
CA SER A 235 -22.69 14.39 -10.96
C SER A 235 -22.19 13.27 -10.05
N LEU A 236 -21.10 13.48 -9.32
CA LEU A 236 -20.52 12.52 -8.38
C LEU A 236 -21.46 12.25 -7.18
N ALA A 237 -22.14 13.29 -6.67
CA ALA A 237 -23.15 13.13 -5.64
C ALA A 237 -24.32 12.25 -6.10
N ARG A 238 -24.76 12.40 -7.36
CA ARG A 238 -25.78 11.50 -7.96
C ARG A 238 -25.29 10.06 -8.05
N THR A 239 -24.04 9.85 -8.49
CA THR A 239 -23.42 8.51 -8.50
C THR A 239 -23.40 7.88 -7.12
N ALA A 240 -23.15 8.69 -6.08
CA ALA A 240 -23.17 8.26 -4.68
C ALA A 240 -24.59 8.15 -4.07
N PHE A 241 -25.64 8.51 -4.79
CA PHE A 241 -27.01 8.63 -4.26
C PHE A 241 -27.11 9.54 -3.02
N LEU A 242 -26.39 10.66 -3.05
CA LEU A 242 -26.35 11.66 -1.98
C LEU A 242 -26.74 13.05 -2.51
N SER A 243 -27.17 13.92 -1.59
CA SER A 243 -27.23 15.34 -1.90
C SER A 243 -25.81 15.91 -2.06
N ARG A 244 -25.67 17.03 -2.77
CA ARG A 244 -24.37 17.66 -3.01
C ARG A 244 -23.60 17.93 -1.71
N SER A 245 -24.25 18.55 -0.73
CA SER A 245 -23.61 18.89 0.56
C SER A 245 -23.24 17.65 1.37
N ALA A 246 -24.12 16.64 1.42
CA ALA A 246 -23.86 15.40 2.11
C ALA A 246 -22.68 14.64 1.44
N PHE A 247 -22.60 14.64 0.12
CA PHE A 247 -21.50 14.05 -0.61
C PHE A 247 -20.17 14.74 -0.33
N GLU A 248 -20.07 16.07 -0.45
CA GLU A 248 -18.84 16.81 -0.19
C GLU A 248 -18.31 16.58 1.23
N ALA A 249 -19.17 16.70 2.23
CA ALA A 249 -18.80 16.50 3.62
C ALA A 249 -18.36 15.05 3.90
N ARG A 250 -19.12 14.07 3.40
CA ARG A 250 -18.85 12.65 3.63
C ARG A 250 -17.63 12.18 2.85
N PHE A 251 -17.48 12.60 1.59
CA PHE A 251 -16.30 12.31 0.77
C PHE A 251 -15.03 12.85 1.43
N THR A 252 -15.03 14.11 1.85
CA THR A 252 -13.87 14.73 2.52
C THR A 252 -13.52 14.00 3.83
N ARG A 253 -14.52 13.57 4.59
CA ARG A 253 -14.31 12.81 5.83
C ARG A 253 -13.70 11.42 5.54
N VAL A 254 -14.16 10.73 4.49
CA VAL A 254 -13.76 9.35 4.14
C VAL A 254 -12.41 9.34 3.42
N VAL A 255 -12.21 10.23 2.45
CA VAL A 255 -11.03 10.27 1.58
C VAL A 255 -9.96 11.23 2.12
N GLY A 256 -10.30 12.06 3.09
CA GLY A 256 -9.40 13.03 3.72
C GLY A 256 -9.23 14.34 2.94
N ARG A 257 -9.72 14.43 1.69
CA ARG A 257 -9.55 15.60 0.81
C ARG A 257 -10.82 15.84 -0.03
N PRO A 258 -11.10 17.10 -0.43
CA PRO A 258 -12.27 17.43 -1.25
C PRO A 258 -12.28 16.70 -2.62
N PRO A 259 -13.46 16.29 -3.14
CA PRO A 259 -13.57 15.47 -4.34
C PRO A 259 -12.93 16.09 -5.59
N MET A 260 -13.08 17.41 -5.82
CA MET A 260 -12.50 18.07 -6.98
C MET A 260 -10.96 18.22 -6.91
N ILE A 261 -10.40 18.19 -5.73
CA ILE A 261 -8.95 18.16 -5.53
C ILE A 261 -8.41 16.77 -5.94
N ILE A 262 -9.04 15.70 -5.46
CA ILE A 262 -8.70 14.32 -5.84
C ILE A 262 -8.85 14.13 -7.35
N LEU A 263 -9.95 14.57 -7.95
CA LEU A 263 -10.16 14.47 -9.40
C LEU A 263 -9.06 15.18 -10.20
N ARG A 264 -8.64 16.37 -9.76
CA ARG A 264 -7.53 17.09 -10.41
C ARG A 264 -6.24 16.29 -10.36
N ASP A 265 -5.94 15.71 -9.20
CA ASP A 265 -4.71 14.95 -9.03
C ASP A 265 -4.72 13.66 -9.88
N LEU A 266 -5.86 12.96 -9.97
CA LEU A 266 -6.06 11.83 -10.89
C LEU A 266 -5.83 12.22 -12.36
N ARG A 267 -6.37 13.37 -12.78
CA ARG A 267 -6.16 13.90 -14.15
C ARG A 267 -4.71 14.22 -14.46
N MET A 268 -4.00 14.79 -13.49
CA MET A 268 -2.58 15.13 -13.67
C MET A 268 -1.71 13.89 -13.75
N ARG A 269 -2.03 12.86 -12.99
CA ARG A 269 -1.35 11.56 -13.08
C ARG A 269 -1.59 10.90 -14.43
N GLN A 270 -2.84 10.76 -14.87
CA GLN A 270 -3.16 10.21 -16.19
C GLN A 270 -2.42 10.95 -17.31
N ALA A 271 -2.34 12.29 -17.20
CA ALA A 271 -1.62 13.11 -18.16
C ALA A 271 -0.11 12.84 -18.14
N ALA A 272 0.49 12.65 -16.97
CA ALA A 272 1.90 12.29 -16.84
C ALA A 272 2.20 10.93 -17.47
N GLU A 273 1.38 9.91 -17.16
CA GLU A 273 1.49 8.57 -17.76
C GLU A 273 1.37 8.61 -19.29
N GLN A 274 0.46 9.43 -19.85
CA GLN A 274 0.33 9.62 -21.29
C GLN A 274 1.51 10.36 -21.91
N LEU A 275 2.12 11.32 -21.21
CA LEU A 275 3.32 12.01 -21.66
C LEU A 275 4.53 11.06 -21.75
N GLU A 276 4.63 10.09 -20.88
CA GLU A 276 5.71 9.09 -20.81
C GLU A 276 5.52 7.96 -21.83
N SER A 277 4.28 7.48 -21.99
CA SER A 277 3.99 6.23 -22.71
C SER A 277 3.41 6.41 -24.11
N SER A 278 3.12 7.63 -24.57
CA SER A 278 2.45 7.87 -25.83
C SER A 278 3.03 9.03 -26.66
N ALA A 279 2.81 8.98 -27.99
CA ALA A 279 3.14 10.05 -28.91
C ALA A 279 2.06 11.14 -29.00
N LEU A 280 1.04 11.13 -28.14
CA LEU A 280 -0.03 12.11 -28.14
C LEU A 280 0.51 13.53 -27.94
N THR A 281 -0.08 14.49 -28.63
CA THR A 281 0.26 15.89 -28.44
C THR A 281 -0.21 16.41 -27.08
N VAL A 282 0.39 17.48 -26.59
CA VAL A 282 -0.02 18.12 -25.33
C VAL A 282 -1.50 18.56 -25.38
N ASP A 283 -2.02 18.92 -26.57
CA ASP A 283 -3.42 19.30 -26.74
C ASP A 283 -4.37 18.10 -26.61
N GLU A 284 -4.03 16.96 -27.19
CA GLU A 284 -4.79 15.72 -27.05
C GLU A 284 -4.80 15.25 -25.60
N ILE A 285 -3.63 15.27 -24.94
CA ILE A 285 -3.52 14.91 -23.51
C ILE A 285 -4.36 15.86 -22.64
N ALA A 286 -4.33 17.17 -22.92
CA ALA A 286 -5.16 18.13 -22.20
C ALA A 286 -6.66 17.79 -22.32
N HIS A 287 -7.09 17.41 -23.54
CA HIS A 287 -8.47 17.01 -23.79
C HIS A 287 -8.83 15.69 -23.09
N HIS A 288 -7.96 14.69 -23.17
CA HIS A 288 -8.12 13.40 -22.47
C HIS A 288 -8.18 13.58 -20.95
N ALA A 289 -7.40 14.52 -20.40
CA ALA A 289 -7.44 14.90 -18.99
C ALA A 289 -8.69 15.77 -18.62
N GLY A 290 -9.60 16.00 -19.55
CA GLY A 290 -10.85 16.72 -19.31
C GLY A 290 -10.71 18.24 -19.17
N TYR A 291 -9.66 18.84 -19.75
CA TYR A 291 -9.48 20.29 -19.80
C TYR A 291 -10.02 20.88 -21.10
N ALA A 292 -10.75 21.99 -20.98
CA ALA A 292 -11.32 22.69 -22.13
C ALA A 292 -10.25 23.50 -22.92
N SER A 293 -9.09 23.80 -22.32
CA SER A 293 -8.01 24.52 -22.98
C SER A 293 -6.64 24.04 -22.55
N ARG A 294 -5.70 24.03 -23.50
CA ARG A 294 -4.29 23.73 -23.27
C ARG A 294 -3.67 24.62 -22.17
N SER A 295 -3.98 25.90 -22.17
CA SER A 295 -3.40 26.86 -21.21
C SER A 295 -3.84 26.56 -19.77
N SER A 296 -5.08 26.14 -19.57
CA SER A 296 -5.59 25.70 -18.24
C SER A 296 -4.94 24.41 -17.80
N PHE A 297 -4.76 23.45 -18.71
CA PHE A 297 -4.05 22.20 -18.47
C PHE A 297 -2.58 22.44 -18.09
N VAL A 298 -1.82 23.18 -18.91
CA VAL A 298 -0.39 23.44 -18.66
C VAL A 298 -0.17 24.11 -17.30
N ARG A 299 -1.06 25.03 -16.89
CA ARG A 299 -1.01 25.68 -15.59
C ARG A 299 -1.25 24.69 -14.43
N ALA A 300 -2.24 23.80 -14.60
CA ALA A 300 -2.53 22.76 -13.62
C ALA A 300 -1.39 21.74 -13.52
N PHE A 301 -0.86 21.32 -14.65
CA PHE A 301 0.24 20.36 -14.74
C PHE A 301 1.52 20.90 -14.10
N ARG A 302 1.90 22.16 -14.41
CA ARG A 302 3.06 22.81 -13.78
C ARG A 302 2.90 22.93 -12.28
N LYS A 303 1.69 23.20 -11.79
CA LYS A 303 1.41 23.23 -10.35
C LYS A 303 1.57 21.86 -9.69
N ALA A 304 1.25 20.78 -10.40
CA ALA A 304 1.32 19.40 -9.88
C ALA A 304 2.74 18.82 -9.94
N HIS A 305 3.47 19.06 -11.05
CA HIS A 305 4.75 18.41 -11.35
C HIS A 305 5.95 19.34 -11.34
N GLY A 306 5.77 20.64 -11.08
CA GLY A 306 6.86 21.63 -11.01
C GLY A 306 7.39 22.12 -12.37
N CYS A 307 7.07 21.43 -13.47
CA CYS A 307 7.50 21.76 -14.83
C CYS A 307 6.33 21.68 -15.82
N ASP A 308 6.50 22.23 -17.02
CA ASP A 308 5.48 22.11 -18.07
C ASP A 308 5.48 20.72 -18.74
N PRO A 309 4.36 20.31 -19.40
CA PRO A 309 4.24 18.98 -20.00
C PRO A 309 5.31 18.63 -21.02
N THR A 310 5.79 19.61 -21.80
CA THR A 310 6.81 19.39 -22.84
C THR A 310 8.18 19.11 -22.21
N SER A 311 8.53 19.87 -21.18
CA SER A 311 9.75 19.65 -20.40
C SER A 311 9.71 18.33 -19.64
N TYR A 312 8.55 17.96 -19.11
CA TYR A 312 8.32 16.68 -18.42
C TYR A 312 8.60 15.49 -19.36
N ARG A 313 8.02 15.49 -20.57
CA ARG A 313 8.25 14.45 -21.60
C ARG A 313 9.73 14.36 -21.95
N ARG A 314 10.39 15.48 -22.24
CA ARG A 314 11.81 15.49 -22.61
C ARG A 314 12.71 14.91 -21.53
N SER A 315 12.45 15.24 -20.27
CA SER A 315 13.23 14.70 -19.15
C SER A 315 13.03 13.21 -18.94
N HIS A 316 11.96 12.63 -19.46
CA HIS A 316 11.73 11.19 -19.46
C HIS A 316 12.47 10.51 -20.61
N ASP A 317 12.38 11.08 -21.83
CA ASP A 317 13.06 10.57 -23.03
C ASP A 317 14.60 10.57 -22.87
N GLU A 318 15.17 11.51 -22.11
CA GLU A 318 16.60 11.57 -21.81
C GLU A 318 17.09 10.54 -20.78
N LYS A 319 16.18 9.83 -20.12
CA LYS A 319 16.49 8.79 -19.11
C LYS A 319 16.37 7.35 -19.65
N LEU A 320 15.81 7.19 -20.84
CA LEU A 320 15.70 5.94 -21.57
C LEU A 320 16.88 5.73 -22.52
#